data_e5cdbc7213b69c1440cbb31d1177b5a7
#
_entry.id   e5cdbc7213b69c1440cbb31d1177b5a7
#
_cell.length_a   1.000
_cell.length_b   1.000
_cell.length_c   1.000
_cell.angle_alpha   90.00
_cell.angle_beta   90.00
_cell.angle_gamma   90.00
#
_symmetry.space_group_name_H-M   'P 1'
#
loop_
_entity.id
_entity.type
_entity.pdbx_description
1 polymer ?
#
loop_
_entity_poly.entity_id
_entity_poly.type
_entity_poly.pdbx_seq_one_letter_code
_entity_poly.pdbx_strand_id
1 'polypeptide(L)'
;MIAVLKEAHEQKTGVFGGEWHTDFSFLENPPAGSVLNAVDIPDTGGDTVWASQVAAYASLPKELKDIVDTHKAIHVGKPYGVQWAPPASARANGSIKMTRGDPNADREVAHPSVITDLVSGKKALFLNVIYVTRFDGMSEEESAPILDAIYKHCTRPDFSCRLKWQAGDVAVWDNRMTLHYATNDYDGVRRLLYRTTFAADRPS
;
A
#
# COMPACT_ATOMS: atom_id res chain seq x y z
N MET A 1 -13.49 -4.92 -10.98
CA MET A 1 -12.61 -6.04 -10.57
C MET A 1 -11.34 -5.97 -11.39
N ILE A 2 -10.18 -6.10 -10.75
CA ILE A 2 -8.85 -6.01 -11.39
C ILE A 2 -8.17 -7.37 -11.26
N ALA A 3 -7.58 -7.88 -12.36
CA ALA A 3 -6.73 -9.05 -12.31
C ALA A 3 -5.34 -8.66 -11.78
N VAL A 4 -4.92 -9.27 -10.69
CA VAL A 4 -3.56 -9.20 -10.16
C VAL A 4 -2.84 -10.46 -10.66
N LEU A 5 -2.15 -10.31 -11.78
CA LEU A 5 -1.58 -11.40 -12.55
C LEU A 5 -0.07 -11.21 -12.73
N LYS A 6 0.69 -12.29 -12.52
CA LYS A 6 2.05 -12.48 -12.99
C LYS A 6 2.10 -13.79 -13.75
N GLU A 7 2.52 -13.76 -15.01
CA GLU A 7 2.68 -14.95 -15.84
C GLU A 7 4.02 -15.66 -15.58
N ALA A 8 4.09 -16.97 -15.84
CA ALA A 8 5.28 -17.78 -15.60
C ALA A 8 6.54 -17.29 -16.36
N HIS A 9 6.36 -16.65 -17.52
CA HIS A 9 7.47 -16.11 -18.30
C HIS A 9 8.02 -14.77 -17.78
N GLU A 10 7.32 -14.13 -16.85
CA GLU A 10 7.69 -12.84 -16.25
C GLU A 10 8.67 -13.04 -15.09
N GLN A 11 9.86 -13.54 -15.42
CA GLN A 11 10.92 -13.77 -14.44
C GLN A 11 11.67 -12.48 -14.11
N LYS A 12 12.10 -12.35 -12.86
CA LYS A 12 12.85 -11.18 -12.35
C LYS A 12 12.15 -9.83 -12.54
N THR A 13 10.84 -9.86 -12.72
CA THR A 13 10.00 -8.65 -12.77
C THR A 13 9.42 -8.36 -11.39
N GLY A 14 9.13 -7.09 -11.10
CA GLY A 14 8.38 -6.73 -9.91
C GLY A 14 6.96 -7.30 -9.95
N VAL A 15 6.36 -7.51 -8.79
CA VAL A 15 4.94 -7.85 -8.66
C VAL A 15 4.13 -6.61 -8.33
N PHE A 16 2.85 -6.64 -8.69
CA PHE A 16 1.92 -5.60 -8.28
C PHE A 16 1.76 -5.62 -6.75
N GLY A 17 2.00 -4.46 -6.11
CA GLY A 17 1.94 -4.38 -4.66
C GLY A 17 3.09 -5.09 -3.95
N GLY A 18 4.27 -5.20 -4.56
CA GLY A 18 5.46 -5.83 -3.98
C GLY A 18 6.16 -5.03 -2.88
N GLU A 19 5.68 -3.82 -2.59
CA GLU A 19 6.17 -3.00 -1.49
C GLU A 19 5.05 -2.67 -0.51
N TRP A 20 5.39 -2.34 0.74
CA TRP A 20 4.43 -1.98 1.76
C TRP A 20 3.61 -0.75 1.37
N HIS A 21 2.29 -0.93 1.23
CA HIS A 21 1.38 0.14 0.83
C HIS A 21 -0.01 -0.01 1.42
N THR A 22 -0.76 1.07 1.30
CA THR A 22 -2.21 1.15 1.44
C THR A 22 -2.76 1.44 0.05
N ASP A 23 -3.79 0.74 -0.40
CA ASP A 23 -4.36 0.94 -1.74
C ASP A 23 -4.85 2.37 -1.94
N PHE A 24 -4.35 3.03 -3.00
CA PHE A 24 -4.84 4.31 -3.53
C PHE A 24 -4.99 5.45 -2.50
N SER A 25 -4.12 5.51 -1.50
CA SER A 25 -4.19 6.56 -0.46
C SER A 25 -3.97 7.98 -0.99
N PHE A 26 -3.55 8.14 -2.25
CA PHE A 26 -3.42 9.42 -2.92
C PHE A 26 -4.75 10.01 -3.42
N LEU A 27 -5.86 9.26 -3.36
CA LEU A 27 -7.19 9.78 -3.68
C LEU A 27 -7.73 10.60 -2.51
N GLU A 28 -8.59 11.59 -2.80
CA GLU A 28 -9.30 12.33 -1.75
C GLU A 28 -10.14 11.43 -0.85
N ASN A 29 -10.76 10.39 -1.46
CA ASN A 29 -11.52 9.36 -0.78
C ASN A 29 -10.91 7.99 -1.08
N PRO A 30 -9.87 7.55 -0.32
CA PRO A 30 -9.26 6.25 -0.49
C PRO A 30 -10.25 5.11 -0.22
N PRO A 31 -10.08 3.93 -0.82
CA PRO A 31 -10.93 2.78 -0.51
C PRO A 31 -10.93 2.43 0.98
N ALA A 32 -12.10 2.10 1.53
CA ALA A 32 -12.22 1.59 2.90
C ALA A 32 -11.53 0.24 3.07
N GLY A 33 -11.69 -0.62 2.08
CA GLY A 33 -11.11 -1.94 2.13
C GLY A 33 -10.98 -2.56 0.75
N SER A 34 -10.30 -3.68 0.74
CA SER A 34 -10.05 -4.49 -0.45
C SER A 34 -10.42 -5.94 -0.20
N VAL A 35 -10.80 -6.60 -1.27
CA VAL A 35 -11.08 -8.04 -1.32
C VAL A 35 -10.19 -8.65 -2.38
N LEU A 36 -9.46 -9.71 -2.03
CA LEU A 36 -8.71 -10.56 -2.95
C LEU A 36 -9.30 -11.95 -2.98
N ASN A 37 -9.53 -12.46 -4.18
CA ASN A 37 -9.91 -13.85 -4.40
C ASN A 37 -8.80 -14.57 -5.17
N ALA A 38 -8.30 -15.68 -4.63
CA ALA A 38 -7.24 -16.50 -5.20
C ALA A 38 -7.81 -17.47 -6.23
N VAL A 39 -7.25 -17.46 -7.45
CA VAL A 39 -7.71 -18.30 -8.57
C VAL A 39 -6.63 -19.30 -8.98
N ASP A 40 -5.42 -18.83 -9.24
CA ASP A 40 -4.28 -19.66 -9.65
C ASP A 40 -3.07 -19.24 -8.80
N ILE A 41 -2.61 -20.14 -7.97
CA ILE A 41 -1.64 -19.85 -6.91
C ILE A 41 -0.47 -20.83 -6.99
N PRO A 42 0.78 -20.33 -6.91
CA PRO A 42 1.95 -21.18 -6.79
C PRO A 42 1.88 -22.10 -5.57
N ASP A 43 2.44 -23.32 -5.65
CA ASP A 43 2.54 -24.22 -4.50
C ASP A 43 3.39 -23.62 -3.37
N THR A 44 4.34 -22.73 -3.72
CA THR A 44 5.22 -22.04 -2.78
C THR A 44 5.43 -20.58 -3.21
N GLY A 45 5.46 -19.68 -2.23
CA GLY A 45 5.64 -18.25 -2.47
C GLY A 45 4.36 -17.54 -2.91
N GLY A 46 4.48 -16.27 -3.28
CA GLY A 46 3.36 -15.44 -3.70
C GLY A 46 2.38 -15.10 -2.57
N ASP A 47 2.82 -15.15 -1.34
CA ASP A 47 2.04 -14.83 -0.16
C ASP A 47 1.68 -13.34 -0.11
N THR A 48 0.73 -12.98 0.73
CA THR A 48 0.47 -11.58 1.08
C THR A 48 0.70 -11.38 2.58
N VAL A 49 1.35 -10.27 2.92
CA VAL A 49 1.63 -9.89 4.30
C VAL A 49 0.90 -8.59 4.61
N TRP A 50 0.26 -8.54 5.77
CA TRP A 50 -0.39 -7.33 6.31
C TRP A 50 0.29 -6.92 7.60
N ALA A 51 0.35 -5.60 7.86
CA ALA A 51 0.83 -5.03 9.12
C ALA A 51 -0.22 -4.09 9.71
N SER A 52 -0.57 -4.33 10.99
CA SER A 52 -1.54 -3.53 11.72
C SER A 52 -0.99 -2.13 12.02
N GLN A 53 -1.58 -1.12 11.42
CA GLN A 53 -1.23 0.27 11.68
C GLN A 53 -1.78 0.79 13.01
N VAL A 54 -2.78 0.10 13.57
CA VAL A 54 -3.28 0.34 14.93
C VAL A 54 -2.23 -0.07 15.96
N ALA A 55 -1.66 -1.27 15.85
CA ALA A 55 -0.62 -1.74 16.76
C ALA A 55 0.66 -0.91 16.62
N ALA A 56 1.03 -0.55 15.40
CA ALA A 56 2.16 0.32 15.11
C ALA A 56 2.01 1.71 15.76
N TYR A 57 0.85 2.36 15.61
CA TYR A 57 0.60 3.65 16.24
C TYR A 57 0.62 3.55 17.77
N ALA A 58 0.02 2.51 18.36
CA ALA A 58 -0.05 2.35 19.81
C ALA A 58 1.34 2.29 20.47
N SER A 59 2.31 1.69 19.78
CA SER A 59 3.70 1.49 20.26
C SER A 59 4.73 2.44 19.64
N LEU A 60 4.28 3.45 18.86
CA LEU A 60 5.18 4.41 18.23
C LEU A 60 5.94 5.23 19.30
N PRO A 61 7.26 5.42 19.18
CA PRO A 61 8.02 6.30 20.06
C PRO A 61 7.42 7.70 20.15
N LYS A 62 7.49 8.30 21.34
CA LYS A 62 6.81 9.57 21.63
C LYS A 62 7.20 10.68 20.65
N GLU A 63 8.47 10.79 20.31
CA GLU A 63 8.99 11.82 19.41
C GLU A 63 8.38 11.72 18.00
N LEU A 64 8.21 10.49 17.48
CA LEU A 64 7.55 10.26 16.20
C LEU A 64 6.04 10.45 16.32
N LYS A 65 5.46 10.07 17.46
CA LYS A 65 4.04 10.22 17.72
C LYS A 65 3.61 11.68 17.76
N ASP A 66 4.39 12.54 18.38
CA ASP A 66 4.15 13.99 18.43
C ASP A 66 4.13 14.59 17.00
N ILE A 67 4.96 14.08 16.08
CA ILE A 67 5.00 14.54 14.69
C ILE A 67 3.74 14.07 13.95
N VAL A 68 3.42 12.76 13.98
CA VAL A 68 2.28 12.24 13.22
C VAL A 68 0.93 12.72 13.75
N ASP A 69 0.82 13.04 15.05
CA ASP A 69 -0.41 13.59 15.64
C ASP A 69 -0.64 15.06 15.24
N THR A 70 0.39 15.78 14.81
CA THR A 70 0.33 17.23 14.53
C THR A 70 0.44 17.58 13.05
N HIS A 71 0.99 16.69 12.21
CA HIS A 71 1.20 16.95 10.79
C HIS A 71 0.33 16.05 9.91
N LYS A 72 -0.19 16.62 8.83
CA LYS A 72 -0.74 15.84 7.73
C LYS A 72 0.38 15.29 6.87
N ALA A 73 0.12 14.19 6.17
CA ALA A 73 1.02 13.65 5.16
C ALA A 73 0.52 14.02 3.76
N ILE A 74 1.44 14.33 2.87
CA ILE A 74 1.17 14.62 1.46
C ILE A 74 1.31 13.31 0.67
N HIS A 75 0.23 12.91 0.03
CA HIS A 75 0.13 11.71 -0.79
C HIS A 75 0.06 12.09 -2.27
N VAL A 76 0.81 11.36 -3.11
CA VAL A 76 0.86 11.53 -4.57
C VAL A 76 0.80 10.15 -5.23
N GLY A 77 0.01 10.01 -6.27
CA GLY A 77 -0.14 8.77 -7.01
C GLY A 77 1.02 8.46 -7.96
N LYS A 78 2.27 8.56 -7.48
CA LYS A 78 3.52 8.44 -8.26
C LYS A 78 3.49 7.33 -9.33
N PRO A 79 3.05 6.09 -9.05
CA PRO A 79 3.05 5.02 -10.06
C PRO A 79 2.07 5.23 -11.22
N TYR A 80 1.08 6.10 -11.07
CA TYR A 80 -0.03 6.31 -12.01
C TYR A 80 0.06 7.64 -12.75
N GLY A 81 0.82 8.60 -12.22
CA GLY A 81 0.95 9.95 -12.73
C GLY A 81 1.73 10.07 -14.05
N VAL A 82 1.84 11.31 -14.54
CA VAL A 82 2.62 11.67 -15.74
C VAL A 82 4.08 11.91 -15.35
N GLN A 83 4.32 12.66 -14.26
CA GLN A 83 5.67 13.08 -13.84
C GLN A 83 6.55 11.90 -13.40
N TRP A 84 5.98 10.93 -12.73
CA TRP A 84 6.69 9.82 -12.10
C TRP A 84 6.55 8.50 -12.86
N ALA A 85 5.73 8.49 -13.91
CA ALA A 85 5.51 7.30 -14.70
C ALA A 85 6.83 6.81 -15.32
N PRO A 86 7.23 5.54 -15.10
CA PRO A 86 8.40 4.98 -15.76
C PRO A 86 8.23 5.08 -17.29
N PRO A 87 9.33 5.23 -18.03
CA PRO A 87 9.29 5.35 -19.48
C PRO A 87 8.56 4.14 -20.11
N ALA A 88 7.97 4.35 -21.29
CA ALA A 88 7.19 3.33 -21.98
C ALA A 88 7.97 2.02 -22.21
N SER A 89 9.30 2.10 -22.42
CA SER A 89 10.19 0.95 -22.56
C SER A 89 10.29 0.08 -21.28
N ALA A 90 10.12 0.65 -20.11
CA ALA A 90 10.10 -0.09 -18.84
C ALA A 90 8.75 -0.76 -18.56
N ARG A 91 7.72 -0.47 -19.38
CA ARG A 91 6.33 -0.94 -19.21
C ARG A 91 6.00 -2.17 -20.05
N ALA A 92 6.89 -2.58 -20.95
CA ALA A 92 6.54 -3.41 -22.10
C ALA A 92 6.23 -4.89 -21.78
N ASN A 93 6.61 -5.42 -20.61
CA ASN A 93 6.67 -6.86 -20.40
C ASN A 93 5.88 -7.39 -19.20
N GLY A 94 4.96 -6.64 -18.63
CA GLY A 94 4.20 -7.09 -17.46
C GLY A 94 2.73 -7.39 -17.79
N SER A 95 2.20 -8.50 -17.26
CA SER A 95 0.79 -8.89 -17.36
C SER A 95 -0.14 -7.92 -16.63
N ILE A 96 0.41 -7.08 -15.77
CA ILE A 96 -0.36 -6.09 -14.99
C ILE A 96 -0.65 -4.88 -15.85
N LYS A 97 -1.90 -4.73 -16.25
CA LYS A 97 -2.40 -3.55 -16.95
C LYS A 97 -2.69 -2.44 -15.94
N MET A 98 -1.71 -1.61 -15.63
CA MET A 98 -1.94 -0.36 -14.87
C MET A 98 -2.22 0.78 -15.85
N THR A 99 -3.31 1.51 -15.62
CA THR A 99 -3.51 2.81 -16.24
C THR A 99 -2.45 3.76 -15.67
N ARG A 100 -1.64 4.35 -16.54
CA ARG A 100 -0.59 5.33 -16.20
C ARG A 100 -0.76 6.57 -17.04
N GLY A 101 -0.18 7.68 -16.59
CA GLY A 101 -0.27 8.94 -17.30
C GLY A 101 -1.56 9.71 -16.98
N ASP A 102 -2.13 9.48 -15.81
CA ASP A 102 -3.24 10.29 -15.28
C ASP A 102 -2.68 11.52 -14.57
N PRO A 103 -2.88 12.74 -15.10
CA PRO A 103 -2.41 13.96 -14.45
C PRO A 103 -3.04 14.21 -13.08
N ASN A 104 -4.20 13.61 -12.79
CA ASN A 104 -4.82 13.73 -11.48
C ASN A 104 -4.05 12.93 -10.39
N ALA A 105 -3.33 11.90 -10.79
CA ALA A 105 -2.49 11.15 -9.87
C ALA A 105 -1.23 11.91 -9.42
N ASP A 106 -0.81 12.94 -10.17
CA ASP A 106 0.30 13.83 -9.80
C ASP A 106 -0.11 14.92 -8.78
N ARG A 107 -1.42 15.03 -8.48
CA ARG A 107 -1.91 16.02 -7.51
C ARG A 107 -1.53 15.62 -6.09
N GLU A 108 -1.12 16.62 -5.32
CA GLU A 108 -0.90 16.44 -3.89
C GLU A 108 -2.23 16.39 -3.14
N VAL A 109 -2.41 15.35 -2.34
CA VAL A 109 -3.58 15.21 -1.43
C VAL A 109 -3.07 15.11 -0.01
N ALA A 110 -3.51 16.03 0.85
CA ALA A 110 -3.15 16.02 2.27
C ALA A 110 -4.16 15.21 3.08
N HIS A 111 -3.68 14.15 3.73
CA HIS A 111 -4.45 13.36 4.70
C HIS A 111 -3.87 13.50 6.11
N PRO A 112 -4.67 13.29 7.17
CA PRO A 112 -4.14 13.10 8.51
C PRO A 112 -3.11 11.95 8.50
N SER A 113 -1.97 12.13 9.17
CA SER A 113 -0.98 11.04 9.32
C SER A 113 -1.47 9.94 10.26
N VAL A 114 -2.44 10.29 11.12
CA VAL A 114 -3.15 9.38 12.02
C VAL A 114 -4.64 9.53 11.80
N ILE A 115 -5.31 8.41 11.59
CA ILE A 115 -6.76 8.35 11.42
C ILE A 115 -7.39 7.56 12.56
N THR A 116 -8.67 7.82 12.83
CA THR A 116 -9.42 7.11 13.87
C THR A 116 -10.46 6.20 13.22
N ASP A 117 -10.46 4.92 13.59
CA ASP A 117 -11.55 4.02 13.21
C ASP A 117 -12.82 4.40 13.97
N LEU A 118 -13.85 4.78 13.23
CA LEU A 118 -15.11 5.29 13.79
C LEU A 118 -15.91 4.22 14.58
N VAL A 119 -15.62 2.94 14.35
CA VAL A 119 -16.32 1.84 15.03
C VAL A 119 -15.63 1.51 16.36
N SER A 120 -14.33 1.34 16.35
CA SER A 120 -13.57 0.95 17.55
C SER A 120 -12.97 2.12 18.32
N GLY A 121 -12.93 3.32 17.77
CA GLY A 121 -12.24 4.49 18.32
C GLY A 121 -10.73 4.37 18.34
N LYS A 122 -10.15 3.34 17.73
CA LYS A 122 -8.69 3.13 17.72
C LYS A 122 -8.04 4.00 16.67
N LYS A 123 -6.89 4.58 17.02
CA LYS A 123 -6.04 5.33 16.11
C LYS A 123 -5.11 4.41 15.33
N ALA A 124 -4.84 4.73 14.08
CA ALA A 124 -3.92 4.03 13.18
C ALA A 124 -3.06 5.02 12.41
N LEU A 125 -1.82 4.62 12.07
CA LEU A 125 -1.00 5.35 11.11
C LEU A 125 -1.62 5.25 9.72
N PHE A 126 -1.66 6.38 8.99
CA PHE A 126 -2.13 6.43 7.61
C PHE A 126 -1.00 6.93 6.70
N LEU A 127 0.11 6.18 6.71
CA LEU A 127 1.36 6.48 6.01
C LEU A 127 1.82 5.24 5.24
N ASN A 128 2.39 5.43 4.04
CA ASN A 128 2.99 4.33 3.27
C ASN A 128 4.10 4.83 2.34
N VAL A 129 5.03 3.94 1.98
CA VAL A 129 6.23 4.30 1.19
C VAL A 129 5.93 4.63 -0.27
N ILE A 130 4.78 4.18 -0.82
CA ILE A 130 4.46 4.31 -2.24
C ILE A 130 3.93 5.70 -2.57
N TYR A 131 3.07 6.24 -1.72
CA TYR A 131 2.33 7.46 -2.05
C TYR A 131 2.71 8.66 -1.19
N VAL A 132 3.22 8.47 0.04
CA VAL A 132 3.61 9.59 0.90
C VAL A 132 4.96 10.15 0.46
N THR A 133 5.00 11.45 0.24
CA THR A 133 6.21 12.16 -0.18
C THR A 133 6.84 12.94 0.95
N ARG A 134 6.04 13.56 1.79
CA ARG A 134 6.49 14.45 2.88
C ARG A 134 5.37 14.71 3.89
N PHE A 135 5.71 15.31 5.00
CA PHE A 135 4.74 15.95 5.88
C PHE A 135 4.40 17.36 5.37
N ASP A 136 3.15 17.76 5.58
CA ASP A 136 2.70 19.11 5.24
C ASP A 136 3.46 20.15 6.08
N GLY A 137 3.99 21.18 5.42
CA GLY A 137 4.86 22.18 6.04
C GLY A 137 6.34 21.81 6.14
N MET A 138 6.75 20.59 5.71
CA MET A 138 8.14 20.15 5.63
C MET A 138 8.55 19.90 4.17
N SER A 139 9.84 19.97 3.86
CA SER A 139 10.39 19.50 2.59
C SER A 139 10.46 17.97 2.55
N GLU A 140 10.67 17.38 1.35
CA GLU A 140 10.93 15.94 1.22
C GLU A 140 12.20 15.52 1.97
N GLU A 141 13.25 16.36 1.95
CA GLU A 141 14.53 16.09 2.63
C GLU A 141 14.38 16.07 4.16
N GLU A 142 13.60 17.00 4.72
CA GLU A 142 13.29 17.04 6.15
C GLU A 142 12.42 15.86 6.58
N SER A 143 11.46 15.48 5.75
CA SER A 143 10.51 14.40 6.03
C SER A 143 11.13 13.00 5.89
N ALA A 144 12.09 12.81 4.98
CA ALA A 144 12.61 11.50 4.62
C ALA A 144 13.14 10.69 5.82
N PRO A 145 14.01 11.23 6.71
CA PRO A 145 14.51 10.46 7.85
C PRO A 145 13.42 10.10 8.86
N ILE A 146 12.39 10.94 9.00
CA ILE A 146 11.25 10.72 9.90
C ILE A 146 10.37 9.60 9.35
N LEU A 147 10.01 9.69 8.06
CA LEU A 147 9.21 8.68 7.36
C LEU A 147 9.93 7.32 7.37
N ASP A 148 11.25 7.28 7.12
CA ASP A 148 12.04 6.04 7.16
C ASP A 148 12.00 5.38 8.55
N ALA A 149 12.14 6.17 9.62
CA ALA A 149 12.02 5.67 10.98
C ALA A 149 10.63 5.09 11.28
N ILE A 150 9.57 5.78 10.82
CA ILE A 150 8.18 5.31 10.97
C ILE A 150 7.95 4.03 10.16
N TYR A 151 8.43 3.96 8.91
CA TYR A 151 8.24 2.76 8.06
C TYR A 151 8.97 1.54 8.64
N LYS A 152 10.18 1.70 9.16
CA LYS A 152 10.90 0.64 9.87
C LYS A 152 10.14 0.16 11.12
N HIS A 153 9.48 1.07 11.81
CA HIS A 153 8.66 0.72 12.97
C HIS A 153 7.37 -0.01 12.56
N CYS A 154 6.58 0.55 11.64
CA CYS A 154 5.23 0.06 11.35
C CYS A 154 5.19 -1.22 10.52
N THR A 155 6.30 -1.66 9.95
CA THR A 155 6.44 -2.90 9.19
C THR A 155 7.14 -4.03 9.95
N ARG A 156 7.30 -3.88 11.26
CA ARG A 156 7.92 -4.92 12.11
C ARG A 156 7.10 -6.22 12.10
N PRO A 157 7.77 -7.37 12.19
CA PRO A 157 7.10 -8.67 12.27
C PRO A 157 6.05 -8.77 13.38
N ASP A 158 6.28 -8.09 14.52
CA ASP A 158 5.36 -8.09 15.68
C ASP A 158 3.95 -7.55 15.35
N PHE A 159 3.82 -6.74 14.30
CA PHE A 159 2.55 -6.17 13.83
C PHE A 159 1.99 -6.88 12.62
N SER A 160 2.68 -7.90 12.11
CA SER A 160 2.41 -8.48 10.80
C SER A 160 1.77 -9.86 10.89
N CYS A 161 0.92 -10.15 9.91
CA CYS A 161 0.45 -11.50 9.63
C CYS A 161 0.67 -11.84 8.16
N ARG A 162 0.91 -13.10 7.87
CA ARG A 162 1.19 -13.63 6.53
C ARG A 162 0.16 -14.69 6.14
N LEU A 163 -0.45 -14.53 4.98
CA LEU A 163 -1.33 -15.51 4.38
C LEU A 163 -0.62 -16.23 3.25
N LYS A 164 -0.51 -17.55 3.39
CA LYS A 164 -0.17 -18.47 2.30
C LYS A 164 -1.46 -18.81 1.57
N TRP A 165 -1.55 -18.37 0.32
CA TRP A 165 -2.74 -18.54 -0.47
C TRP A 165 -2.96 -20.00 -0.90
N GLN A 166 -4.23 -20.39 -0.94
CA GLN A 166 -4.71 -21.57 -1.66
C GLN A 166 -5.75 -21.12 -2.69
N ALA A 167 -5.88 -21.86 -3.79
CA ALA A 167 -6.92 -21.56 -4.78
C ALA A 167 -8.30 -21.63 -4.13
N GLY A 168 -9.11 -20.60 -4.35
CA GLY A 168 -10.43 -20.42 -3.74
C GLY A 168 -10.43 -19.58 -2.45
N ASP A 169 -9.27 -19.26 -1.88
CA ASP A 169 -9.21 -18.36 -0.73
C ASP A 169 -9.73 -16.96 -1.06
N VAL A 170 -10.37 -16.34 -0.07
CA VAL A 170 -10.80 -14.95 -0.12
C VAL A 170 -10.29 -14.22 1.12
N ALA A 171 -9.53 -13.15 0.93
CA ALA A 171 -9.12 -12.25 1.99
C ALA A 171 -9.82 -10.89 1.85
N VAL A 172 -10.26 -10.35 2.99
CA VAL A 172 -10.85 -9.02 3.10
C VAL A 172 -10.10 -8.27 4.19
N TRP A 173 -9.72 -7.03 3.93
CA TRP A 173 -9.04 -6.20 4.94
C TRP A 173 -9.49 -4.76 4.90
N ASP A 174 -9.39 -4.11 6.06
CA ASP A 174 -9.53 -2.66 6.16
C ASP A 174 -8.24 -2.01 5.64
N ASN A 175 -8.37 -1.32 4.51
CA ASN A 175 -7.27 -0.68 3.82
C ASN A 175 -6.70 0.54 4.57
N ARG A 176 -7.50 1.13 5.46
CA ARG A 176 -7.11 2.31 6.24
C ARG A 176 -6.32 1.95 7.48
N MET A 177 -6.54 0.73 8.02
CA MET A 177 -5.97 0.25 9.27
C MET A 177 -4.77 -0.67 9.08
N THR A 178 -4.41 -0.98 7.80
CA THR A 178 -3.34 -1.92 7.48
C THR A 178 -2.45 -1.42 6.34
N LEU A 179 -1.16 -1.74 6.42
CA LEU A 179 -0.29 -1.83 5.25
C LEU A 179 -0.26 -3.27 4.76
N HIS A 180 0.01 -3.46 3.47
CA HIS A 180 0.19 -4.79 2.92
C HIS A 180 1.20 -4.81 1.77
N TYR A 181 1.75 -6.01 1.47
CA TYR A 181 2.53 -6.26 0.27
C TYR A 181 2.42 -7.72 -0.17
N ALA A 182 2.65 -7.96 -1.45
CA ALA A 182 2.74 -9.30 -2.04
C ALA A 182 4.21 -9.73 -2.14
N THR A 183 4.54 -10.96 -1.72
CA THR A 183 5.89 -11.49 -1.88
C THR A 183 6.16 -11.82 -3.36
N ASN A 184 7.42 -11.65 -3.78
CA ASN A 184 7.86 -11.92 -5.16
C ASN A 184 8.90 -13.05 -5.18
N ASP A 185 8.51 -14.20 -4.66
CA ASP A 185 9.35 -15.37 -4.41
C ASP A 185 8.86 -16.63 -5.17
N TYR A 186 8.21 -16.44 -6.35
CA TYR A 186 7.61 -17.50 -7.17
C TYR A 186 7.92 -17.35 -8.68
N ASP A 187 9.15 -16.96 -9.01
CA ASP A 187 9.56 -16.82 -10.42
C ASP A 187 9.38 -18.12 -11.21
N GLY A 188 8.89 -17.99 -12.43
CA GLY A 188 8.63 -19.13 -13.31
C GLY A 188 7.27 -19.81 -13.07
N VAL A 189 6.46 -19.32 -12.17
CA VAL A 189 5.12 -19.85 -11.88
C VAL A 189 4.07 -18.76 -12.06
N ARG A 190 2.92 -19.13 -12.63
CA ARG A 190 1.79 -18.21 -12.80
C ARG A 190 1.09 -17.97 -11.47
N ARG A 191 0.67 -16.70 -11.25
CA ARG A 191 -0.15 -16.32 -10.08
C ARG A 191 -1.24 -15.38 -10.51
N LEU A 192 -2.52 -15.75 -10.25
CA LEU A 192 -3.70 -14.95 -10.57
C LEU A 192 -4.60 -14.81 -9.35
N LEU A 193 -4.87 -13.57 -8.96
CA LEU A 193 -5.95 -13.20 -8.04
C LEU A 193 -6.83 -12.14 -8.69
N TYR A 194 -8.06 -12.06 -8.23
CA TYR A 194 -8.95 -10.94 -8.57
C TYR A 194 -9.13 -10.03 -7.38
N ARG A 195 -8.96 -8.72 -7.61
CA ARG A 195 -9.14 -7.68 -6.60
C ARG A 195 -10.35 -6.82 -6.90
N THR A 196 -11.10 -6.49 -5.86
CA THR A 196 -12.06 -5.39 -5.83
C THR A 196 -11.85 -4.56 -4.57
N THR A 197 -12.21 -3.28 -4.64
CA THR A 197 -12.18 -2.37 -3.50
C THR A 197 -13.59 -1.85 -3.24
N PHE A 198 -13.88 -1.46 -2.01
CA PHE A 198 -15.12 -0.79 -1.65
C PHE A 198 -14.85 0.60 -1.09
N ALA A 199 -15.79 1.51 -1.36
CA ALA A 199 -15.64 2.93 -1.04
C ALA A 199 -15.73 3.22 0.46
N ALA A 200 -15.13 4.33 0.85
CA ALA A 200 -15.31 4.98 2.16
C ALA A 200 -15.39 6.49 1.98
N ASP A 201 -15.77 7.15 3.06
CA ASP A 201 -15.61 8.58 3.20
C ASP A 201 -14.14 8.96 3.38
N ARG A 202 -13.84 10.25 3.23
CA ARG A 202 -12.49 10.77 3.41
C ARG A 202 -11.97 10.43 4.81
N PRO A 203 -10.70 10.04 4.96
CA PRO A 203 -10.07 9.81 6.26
C PRO A 203 -10.11 11.05 7.15
N SER A 204 -10.46 10.87 8.42
CA SER A 204 -10.59 11.92 9.42
C SER A 204 -9.78 11.59 10.69
#